data_0a2e4c2ad8b1c124082ff4204b5942c2
#
_entry.id   0a2e4c2ad8b1c124082ff4204b5942c2
#
_cell.length_a   1.000
_cell.length_b   1.000
_cell.length_c   1.000
_cell.angle_alpha   90.00
_cell.angle_beta   90.00
_cell.angle_gamma   90.00
#
_symmetry.space_group_name_H-M   'P 1'
#
loop_
_entity.id
_entity.type
_entity.pdbx_description
1 polymer ?
#
loop_
_entity_poly.entity_id
_entity_poly.type
_entity_poly.pdbx_seq_one_letter_code
_entity_poly.pdbx_strand_id
1 'polypeptide(L)'
;MESYIKGMHHVTAIAGDAKRNLHFYTEVLGLRLIKKTVNFDDPHTYHFYFANANADLGSVLTFFPWGDRVKRGLKGAGMATEVSYSVPKGSLDFWVKRLDDNNVFYSKPTLKFGERYIAFLDPDGLKIELIETDTPQDTLPEVYGVKPEYALNSIYAVTLTLNNIAPTASILTDVFGYELEKKEGNRTRYTMTKDGLTSKVDLVELPNESRGIVAGGIIHHVAFRVSNDTDLMKMREKIVALSLNITEQIDRQYFHSLYFREPGGVLFEIATDNPGFDIDEDESELGQHLMLPSRYEAQRERIEKALPVLA
;
A
#
# COMPACT_ATOMS: atom_id res chain seq x y z
N MET A 1 -21.22 -2.23 16.19
CA MET A 1 -20.92 -3.66 15.88
C MET A 1 -19.43 -3.87 16.09
N GLU A 2 -19.01 -5.03 16.60
CA GLU A 2 -17.59 -5.36 16.73
C GLU A 2 -16.93 -5.44 15.34
N SER A 3 -15.82 -4.74 15.14
CA SER A 3 -15.04 -4.82 13.90
C SER A 3 -13.90 -5.83 14.05
N TYR A 4 -13.67 -6.63 13.02
CA TYR A 4 -12.54 -7.56 12.94
C TYR A 4 -11.35 -6.97 12.19
N ILE A 5 -11.52 -5.77 11.60
CA ILE A 5 -10.42 -5.05 10.94
C ILE A 5 -9.41 -4.59 12.00
N LYS A 6 -8.13 -4.72 11.68
CA LYS A 6 -6.99 -4.36 12.54
C LYS A 6 -6.09 -3.27 11.95
N GLY A 7 -6.52 -2.62 10.88
CA GLY A 7 -5.78 -1.55 10.21
C GLY A 7 -5.44 -1.88 8.76
N MET A 8 -4.40 -1.23 8.24
CA MET A 8 -3.90 -1.43 6.89
C MET A 8 -3.12 -2.75 6.79
N HIS A 9 -3.37 -3.55 5.73
CA HIS A 9 -2.55 -4.70 5.38
C HIS A 9 -1.48 -4.27 4.36
N HIS A 10 -1.91 -3.80 3.22
CA HIS A 10 -1.02 -3.31 2.15
C HIS A 10 -1.76 -2.34 1.22
N VAL A 11 -0.99 -1.68 0.39
CA VAL A 11 -1.51 -0.92 -0.76
C VAL A 11 -0.88 -1.48 -2.01
N THR A 12 -1.66 -1.70 -3.06
CA THR A 12 -1.17 -2.19 -4.36
C THR A 12 -1.32 -1.12 -5.42
N ALA A 13 -0.26 -0.86 -6.18
CA ALA A 13 -0.25 0.09 -7.28
C ALA A 13 0.24 -0.57 -8.58
N ILE A 14 0.01 0.11 -9.69
CA ILE A 14 0.47 -0.30 -11.01
C ILE A 14 1.70 0.52 -11.39
N ALA A 15 2.78 -0.16 -11.77
CA ALA A 15 4.00 0.47 -12.25
C ALA A 15 4.23 0.17 -13.74
N GLY A 16 5.13 0.92 -14.35
CA GLY A 16 5.64 0.67 -15.69
C GLY A 16 6.81 -0.31 -15.67
N ASP A 17 8.02 0.20 -15.77
CA ASP A 17 9.24 -0.61 -15.82
C ASP A 17 9.59 -1.24 -14.46
N ALA A 18 9.79 -2.56 -14.45
CA ALA A 18 10.04 -3.34 -13.24
C ALA A 18 11.40 -2.99 -12.59
N LYS A 19 12.44 -2.77 -13.38
CA LYS A 19 13.78 -2.43 -12.87
C LYS A 19 13.79 -1.04 -12.25
N ARG A 20 13.17 -0.06 -12.90
CA ARG A 20 13.03 1.31 -12.39
C ARG A 20 12.20 1.35 -11.10
N ASN A 21 11.10 0.57 -11.04
CA ASN A 21 10.28 0.43 -9.85
C ASN A 21 11.10 -0.16 -8.70
N LEU A 22 11.78 -1.29 -8.93
CA LEU A 22 12.64 -1.94 -7.94
C LEU A 22 13.69 -0.95 -7.40
N HIS A 23 14.47 -0.32 -8.28
CA HIS A 23 15.50 0.65 -7.91
C HIS A 23 14.93 1.80 -7.06
N PHE A 24 13.80 2.36 -7.44
CA PHE A 24 13.21 3.49 -6.71
C PHE A 24 12.82 3.12 -5.29
N TYR A 25 12.13 1.99 -5.12
CA TYR A 25 11.63 1.60 -3.80
C TYR A 25 12.73 1.06 -2.88
N THR A 26 13.76 0.42 -3.44
CA THR A 26 14.93 -0.03 -2.66
C THR A 26 15.97 1.07 -2.50
N GLU A 27 16.61 1.50 -3.58
CA GLU A 27 17.78 2.38 -3.51
C GLU A 27 17.43 3.84 -3.17
N VAL A 28 16.27 4.36 -3.59
CA VAL A 28 15.88 5.73 -3.27
C VAL A 28 15.12 5.79 -1.95
N LEU A 29 14.13 4.95 -1.73
CA LEU A 29 13.29 5.01 -0.52
C LEU A 29 13.79 4.13 0.63
N GLY A 30 14.72 3.21 0.41
CA GLY A 30 15.27 2.36 1.46
C GLY A 30 14.28 1.33 1.98
N LEU A 31 13.26 0.95 1.19
CA LEU A 31 12.36 -0.14 1.53
C LEU A 31 13.03 -1.48 1.17
N ARG A 32 12.76 -2.51 1.95
CA ARG A 32 13.18 -3.88 1.67
C ARG A 32 12.21 -4.51 0.68
N LEU A 33 12.72 -5.14 -0.38
CA LEU A 33 11.92 -6.07 -1.19
C LEU A 33 11.75 -7.36 -0.36
N ILE A 34 10.52 -7.63 0.09
CA ILE A 34 10.21 -8.78 0.94
C ILE A 34 9.62 -9.95 0.17
N LYS A 35 9.10 -9.71 -1.04
CA LYS A 35 8.66 -10.78 -1.93
C LYS A 35 8.78 -10.36 -3.38
N LYS A 36 9.41 -11.24 -4.16
CA LYS A 36 9.49 -11.19 -5.61
C LYS A 36 8.75 -12.39 -6.18
N THR A 37 7.56 -12.17 -6.70
CA THR A 37 6.73 -13.21 -7.29
C THR A 37 6.09 -12.71 -8.58
N VAL A 38 5.11 -13.41 -9.11
CA VAL A 38 4.32 -13.01 -10.28
C VAL A 38 2.90 -12.64 -9.90
N ASN A 39 2.24 -11.86 -10.74
CA ASN A 39 0.80 -11.68 -10.62
C ASN A 39 0.12 -13.03 -10.84
N PHE A 40 -0.67 -13.48 -9.86
CA PHE A 40 -1.29 -14.81 -9.88
C PHE A 40 -2.41 -14.95 -10.93
N ASP A 41 -2.86 -13.84 -11.49
CA ASP A 41 -3.84 -13.79 -12.57
C ASP A 41 -3.16 -13.57 -13.95
N ASP A 42 -1.88 -13.10 -13.97
CA ASP A 42 -1.04 -12.93 -15.16
C ASP A 42 0.44 -13.24 -14.84
N PRO A 43 0.88 -14.52 -14.94
CA PRO A 43 2.22 -14.93 -14.50
C PRO A 43 3.38 -14.39 -15.36
N HIS A 44 3.12 -13.59 -16.39
CA HIS A 44 4.14 -12.91 -17.17
C HIS A 44 4.47 -11.50 -16.64
N THR A 45 3.84 -11.12 -15.53
CA THR A 45 4.06 -9.85 -14.84
C THR A 45 4.57 -10.11 -13.43
N TYR A 46 5.64 -9.43 -13.00
CA TYR A 46 6.08 -9.48 -11.61
C TYR A 46 4.99 -8.98 -10.65
N HIS A 47 5.05 -9.44 -9.41
CA HIS A 47 4.41 -8.83 -8.28
C HIS A 47 5.47 -8.58 -7.20
N PHE A 48 5.82 -7.33 -6.98
CA PHE A 48 6.79 -6.92 -5.98
C PHE A 48 6.09 -6.49 -4.71
N TYR A 49 6.62 -6.89 -3.56
CA TYR A 49 6.18 -6.44 -2.25
C TYR A 49 7.34 -5.76 -1.55
N PHE A 50 7.19 -4.48 -1.25
CA PHE A 50 8.15 -3.70 -0.48
C PHE A 50 7.58 -3.42 0.90
N ALA A 51 8.43 -3.48 1.92
CA ALA A 51 8.07 -3.18 3.30
C ALA A 51 9.19 -2.38 3.98
N ASN A 52 8.98 -2.00 5.23
CA ASN A 52 10.07 -1.49 6.05
C ASN A 52 11.14 -2.59 6.27
N ALA A 53 12.23 -2.24 6.92
CA ALA A 53 13.39 -3.13 7.07
C ALA A 53 13.06 -4.46 7.78
N ASN A 54 12.09 -4.47 8.70
CA ASN A 54 11.65 -5.66 9.43
C ASN A 54 10.51 -6.44 8.76
N ALA A 55 9.98 -5.97 7.63
CA ALA A 55 8.77 -6.52 7.01
C ALA A 55 7.52 -6.45 7.93
N ASP A 56 7.41 -5.40 8.73
CA ASP A 56 6.34 -5.26 9.72
C ASP A 56 4.97 -5.13 9.05
N LEU A 57 3.94 -5.61 9.76
CA LEU A 57 2.55 -5.47 9.38
C LEU A 57 2.17 -3.99 9.19
N GLY A 58 1.40 -3.69 8.13
CA GLY A 58 0.98 -2.33 7.79
C GLY A 58 2.06 -1.46 7.13
N SER A 59 3.23 -2.03 6.76
CA SER A 59 4.27 -1.31 6.01
C SER A 59 4.30 -1.64 4.52
N VAL A 60 3.52 -2.62 4.06
CA VAL A 60 3.65 -3.25 2.74
C VAL A 60 3.02 -2.41 1.63
N LEU A 61 3.84 -2.03 0.65
CA LEU A 61 3.42 -1.44 -0.63
C LEU A 61 3.79 -2.38 -1.76
N THR A 62 2.82 -2.74 -2.61
CA THR A 62 3.03 -3.74 -3.66
C THR A 62 2.83 -3.18 -5.06
N PHE A 63 3.44 -3.78 -6.05
CA PHE A 63 3.38 -3.33 -7.44
C PHE A 63 3.18 -4.45 -8.44
N PHE A 64 2.35 -4.14 -9.45
CA PHE A 64 2.30 -4.86 -10.72
C PHE A 64 3.01 -4.02 -11.78
N PRO A 65 4.29 -4.30 -12.11
CA PRO A 65 5.00 -3.60 -13.18
C PRO A 65 4.61 -4.20 -14.55
N TRP A 66 3.67 -3.54 -15.22
CA TRP A 66 3.11 -3.99 -16.51
C TRP A 66 3.97 -3.61 -17.73
N GLY A 67 5.19 -3.10 -17.49
CA GLY A 67 6.15 -2.73 -18.53
C GLY A 67 5.94 -1.31 -19.08
N ASP A 68 6.89 -0.86 -19.89
CA ASP A 68 6.93 0.51 -20.44
C ASP A 68 5.75 0.90 -21.33
N ARG A 69 4.98 -0.09 -21.80
CA ARG A 69 3.80 0.16 -22.64
C ARG A 69 2.53 0.43 -21.86
N VAL A 70 2.56 0.33 -20.52
CA VAL A 70 1.40 0.65 -19.71
C VAL A 70 1.03 2.13 -19.91
N LYS A 71 -0.23 2.39 -20.19
CA LYS A 71 -0.73 3.76 -20.25
C LYS A 71 -0.66 4.39 -18.87
N ARG A 72 -0.34 5.67 -18.81
CA ARG A 72 -0.41 6.42 -17.56
C ARG A 72 -1.87 6.53 -17.11
N GLY A 73 -2.11 6.23 -15.85
CA GLY A 73 -3.42 6.41 -15.22
C GLY A 73 -3.76 7.87 -15.01
N LEU A 74 -5.02 8.14 -14.76
CA LEU A 74 -5.51 9.49 -14.47
C LEU A 74 -6.07 9.52 -13.06
N LYS A 75 -5.53 10.40 -12.21
CA LYS A 75 -6.07 10.66 -10.88
C LYS A 75 -7.44 11.33 -11.00
N GLY A 76 -8.36 10.96 -10.11
CA GLY A 76 -9.71 11.49 -10.10
C GLY A 76 -10.51 10.93 -8.92
N ALA A 77 -11.83 11.11 -8.97
CA ALA A 77 -12.71 10.57 -7.94
C ALA A 77 -12.89 9.05 -8.04
N GLY A 78 -13.20 8.42 -6.92
CA GLY A 78 -13.47 6.98 -6.81
C GLY A 78 -12.22 6.12 -6.77
N MET A 79 -11.08 6.65 -6.27
CA MET A 79 -9.84 5.92 -6.15
C MET A 79 -8.97 6.38 -4.98
N ALA A 80 -8.02 5.54 -4.58
CA ALA A 80 -6.92 5.96 -3.72
C ALA A 80 -5.88 6.72 -4.57
N THR A 81 -5.41 7.87 -4.07
CA THR A 81 -4.60 8.82 -4.83
C THR A 81 -3.23 9.11 -4.24
N GLU A 82 -3.03 8.81 -2.94
CA GLU A 82 -1.80 9.11 -2.21
C GLU A 82 -1.52 8.00 -1.19
N VAL A 83 -0.23 7.66 -1.00
CA VAL A 83 0.27 6.81 0.09
C VAL A 83 1.22 7.65 0.93
N SER A 84 1.00 7.67 2.25
CA SER A 84 1.86 8.39 3.19
C SER A 84 2.59 7.39 4.06
N TYR A 85 3.92 7.51 4.17
CA TYR A 85 4.73 6.76 5.12
C TYR A 85 5.07 7.63 6.33
N SER A 86 5.11 7.02 7.51
CA SER A 86 5.66 7.67 8.69
C SER A 86 7.18 7.60 8.66
N VAL A 87 7.81 8.70 9.05
CA VAL A 87 9.25 8.83 9.26
C VAL A 87 9.51 9.49 10.62
N PRO A 88 10.67 9.27 11.26
CA PRO A 88 11.00 9.91 12.52
C PRO A 88 10.96 11.43 12.44
N LYS A 89 10.55 12.06 13.52
CA LYS A 89 10.56 13.52 13.65
C LYS A 89 11.98 14.09 13.48
N GLY A 90 12.13 15.12 12.64
CA GLY A 90 13.41 15.73 12.30
C GLY A 90 14.14 15.06 11.12
N SER A 91 13.56 14.01 10.50
CA SER A 91 14.20 13.28 9.40
C SER A 91 13.98 13.91 8.00
N LEU A 92 13.08 14.89 7.85
CA LEU A 92 12.76 15.43 6.52
C LEU A 92 13.96 16.12 5.85
N ASP A 93 14.92 16.66 6.58
CA ASP A 93 16.11 17.28 5.98
C ASP A 93 17.02 16.22 5.34
N PHE A 94 17.13 15.02 5.93
CA PHE A 94 17.77 13.86 5.31
C PHE A 94 17.04 13.46 4.03
N TRP A 95 15.71 13.37 4.06
CA TRP A 95 14.91 12.97 2.92
C TRP A 95 14.96 13.98 1.78
N VAL A 96 14.92 15.27 2.07
CA VAL A 96 15.12 16.34 1.08
C VAL A 96 16.44 16.16 0.35
N LYS A 97 17.55 16.00 1.10
CA LYS A 97 18.87 15.78 0.51
C LYS A 97 18.89 14.49 -0.35
N ARG A 98 18.32 13.39 0.17
CA ARG A 98 18.31 12.11 -0.53
C ARG A 98 17.49 12.15 -1.84
N LEU A 99 16.37 12.84 -1.85
CA LEU A 99 15.56 13.05 -3.06
C LEU A 99 16.31 13.94 -4.07
N ASP A 100 17.00 15.00 -3.63
CA ASP A 100 17.86 15.82 -4.48
C ASP A 100 19.00 15.01 -5.11
N ASP A 101 19.71 14.20 -4.31
CA ASP A 101 20.81 13.35 -4.77
C ASP A 101 20.34 12.33 -5.83
N ASN A 102 19.05 11.96 -5.81
CA ASN A 102 18.42 11.04 -6.77
C ASN A 102 17.59 11.75 -7.85
N ASN A 103 17.65 13.07 -7.96
CA ASN A 103 16.91 13.87 -8.93
C ASN A 103 15.37 13.69 -8.87
N VAL A 104 14.81 13.47 -7.67
CA VAL A 104 13.39 13.37 -7.44
C VAL A 104 12.83 14.71 -7.00
N PHE A 105 11.88 15.26 -7.76
CA PHE A 105 11.19 16.49 -7.40
C PHE A 105 10.23 16.27 -6.23
N TYR A 106 10.27 17.15 -5.24
CA TYR A 106 9.42 17.08 -4.04
C TYR A 106 8.79 18.44 -3.71
N SER A 107 7.73 18.44 -2.92
CA SER A 107 7.13 19.65 -2.36
C SER A 107 8.01 20.22 -1.25
N LYS A 108 8.00 21.53 -1.06
CA LYS A 108 8.58 22.10 0.17
C LYS A 108 7.87 21.48 1.40
N PRO A 109 8.62 21.27 2.51
CA PRO A 109 8.01 20.85 3.76
C PRO A 109 6.83 21.75 4.14
N THR A 110 5.67 21.16 4.41
CA THR A 110 4.43 21.86 4.74
C THR A 110 3.65 21.09 5.82
N LEU A 111 2.49 21.57 6.20
CA LEU A 111 1.66 20.97 7.24
C LEU A 111 0.35 20.41 6.66
N LYS A 112 -0.05 19.25 7.14
CA LYS A 112 -1.35 18.62 6.91
C LYS A 112 -1.84 18.08 8.26
N PHE A 113 -2.99 18.49 8.72
CA PHE A 113 -3.50 18.17 10.06
C PHE A 113 -2.55 18.56 11.21
N GLY A 114 -1.66 19.54 10.99
CA GLY A 114 -0.62 19.93 11.95
C GLY A 114 0.64 19.06 11.91
N GLU A 115 0.72 18.06 11.07
CA GLU A 115 1.86 17.16 10.87
C GLU A 115 2.73 17.66 9.71
N ARG A 116 4.03 17.72 9.94
CA ARG A 116 4.99 18.17 8.92
C ARG A 116 5.27 17.06 7.92
N TYR A 117 5.21 17.36 6.64
CA TYR A 117 5.43 16.37 5.57
C TYR A 117 6.06 16.96 4.31
N ILE A 118 6.59 16.09 3.47
CA ILE A 118 6.94 16.34 2.07
C ILE A 118 6.17 15.36 1.17
N ALA A 119 5.93 15.77 -0.08
CA ALA A 119 5.29 14.94 -1.09
C ALA A 119 6.11 14.92 -2.38
N PHE A 120 6.16 13.78 -3.05
CA PHE A 120 6.82 13.58 -4.33
C PHE A 120 6.08 12.54 -5.17
N LEU A 121 6.49 12.39 -6.40
CA LEU A 121 5.98 11.37 -7.31
C LEU A 121 7.05 10.29 -7.50
N ASP A 122 6.63 9.03 -7.51
CA ASP A 122 7.47 7.95 -7.99
C ASP A 122 7.69 8.06 -9.52
N PRO A 123 8.54 7.23 -10.12
CA PRO A 123 8.83 7.30 -11.57
C PRO A 123 7.61 7.13 -12.48
N ASP A 124 6.53 6.50 -12.00
CA ASP A 124 5.30 6.29 -12.76
C ASP A 124 4.19 7.30 -12.41
N GLY A 125 4.42 8.16 -11.41
CA GLY A 125 3.51 9.24 -11.01
C GLY A 125 2.63 8.94 -9.82
N LEU A 126 2.88 7.84 -9.08
CA LEU A 126 2.26 7.60 -7.79
C LEU A 126 2.71 8.68 -6.79
N LYS A 127 1.76 9.33 -6.13
CA LYS A 127 2.07 10.31 -5.10
C LYS A 127 2.36 9.63 -3.78
N ILE A 128 3.55 9.91 -3.26
CA ILE A 128 4.05 9.44 -1.98
C ILE A 128 4.28 10.64 -1.07
N GLU A 129 3.99 10.48 0.20
CA GLU A 129 4.25 11.47 1.23
C GLU A 129 5.07 10.85 2.35
N LEU A 130 6.00 11.62 2.89
CA LEU A 130 6.73 11.29 4.12
C LEU A 130 6.27 12.23 5.22
N ILE A 131 5.68 11.67 6.27
CA ILE A 131 5.08 12.42 7.37
C ILE A 131 5.92 12.19 8.64
N GLU A 132 6.39 13.26 9.26
CA GLU A 132 7.11 13.18 10.54
C GLU A 132 6.16 12.78 11.66
N THR A 133 6.56 11.76 12.40
CA THR A 133 5.82 11.24 13.57
C THR A 133 6.74 11.04 14.75
N ASP A 134 6.17 10.97 15.95
CA ASP A 134 6.92 10.66 17.18
C ASP A 134 7.09 9.13 17.39
N THR A 135 6.87 8.31 16.36
CA THR A 135 7.00 6.85 16.46
C THR A 135 8.46 6.45 16.65
N PRO A 136 8.82 5.72 17.71
CA PRO A 136 10.18 5.22 17.92
C PRO A 136 10.61 4.27 16.80
N GLN A 137 11.90 4.33 16.41
CA GLN A 137 12.43 3.54 15.29
C GLN A 137 13.73 2.80 15.64
N ASP A 138 14.06 2.69 16.91
CA ASP A 138 15.36 2.20 17.39
C ASP A 138 15.65 0.73 17.05
N THR A 139 14.67 0.01 16.46
CA THR A 139 14.76 -1.43 16.18
C THR A 139 14.94 -1.79 14.71
N LEU A 140 14.87 -0.82 13.79
CA LEU A 140 15.04 -1.11 12.37
C LEU A 140 16.52 -1.23 11.99
N PRO A 141 16.95 -2.19 11.17
CA PRO A 141 18.29 -2.22 10.61
C PRO A 141 18.47 -1.13 9.54
N GLU A 142 19.73 -0.78 9.26
CA GLU A 142 20.06 0.05 8.10
C GLU A 142 19.83 -0.73 6.81
N VAL A 143 19.10 -0.13 5.86
CA VAL A 143 18.78 -0.74 4.55
C VAL A 143 19.04 0.28 3.45
N TYR A 144 19.79 -0.10 2.42
CA TYR A 144 20.14 0.76 1.27
C TYR A 144 20.66 2.15 1.66
N GLY A 145 21.49 2.23 2.71
CA GLY A 145 22.05 3.48 3.21
C GLY A 145 21.06 4.40 3.91
N VAL A 146 19.88 3.90 4.27
CA VAL A 146 18.92 4.59 5.14
C VAL A 146 19.06 4.03 6.55
N LYS A 147 19.56 4.86 7.45
CA LYS A 147 19.73 4.50 8.86
C LYS A 147 18.39 4.49 9.60
N PRO A 148 18.30 3.78 10.74
CA PRO A 148 17.07 3.69 11.53
C PRO A 148 16.44 5.04 11.87
N GLU A 149 17.26 6.02 12.22
CA GLU A 149 16.80 7.37 12.58
C GLU A 149 16.12 8.15 11.46
N TYR A 150 16.14 7.63 10.21
CA TYR A 150 15.50 8.23 9.05
C TYR A 150 14.52 7.27 8.35
N ALA A 151 14.53 5.98 8.71
CA ALA A 151 13.85 4.92 7.96
C ALA A 151 12.34 5.15 7.84
N LEU A 152 11.78 4.72 6.70
CA LEU A 152 10.33 4.59 6.54
C LEU A 152 9.84 3.48 7.48
N ASN A 153 8.77 3.77 8.24
CA ASN A 153 8.22 2.80 9.19
C ASN A 153 7.01 2.07 8.59
N SER A 154 5.84 2.61 8.75
CA SER A 154 4.58 2.02 8.27
C SER A 154 3.88 2.93 7.28
N ILE A 155 2.92 2.40 6.55
CA ILE A 155 1.94 3.21 5.82
C ILE A 155 1.11 3.97 6.87
N TYR A 156 1.40 5.24 7.01
CA TYR A 156 0.77 6.12 7.98
C TYR A 156 -0.67 6.43 7.61
N ALA A 157 -0.89 6.72 6.32
CA ALA A 157 -2.22 7.01 5.80
C ALA A 157 -2.32 6.65 4.32
N VAL A 158 -3.53 6.33 3.88
CA VAL A 158 -3.91 6.31 2.46
C VAL A 158 -4.95 7.40 2.22
N THR A 159 -4.83 8.14 1.12
CA THR A 159 -5.80 9.17 0.73
C THR A 159 -6.73 8.64 -0.35
N LEU A 160 -8.04 8.73 -0.10
CA LEU A 160 -9.09 8.41 -1.06
C LEU A 160 -9.73 9.72 -1.56
N THR A 161 -9.75 9.92 -2.89
CA THR A 161 -10.41 11.07 -3.52
C THR A 161 -11.80 10.66 -3.99
N LEU A 162 -12.83 11.36 -3.54
CA LEU A 162 -14.23 10.99 -3.69
C LEU A 162 -15.08 12.22 -4.03
N ASN A 163 -16.19 12.01 -4.77
CA ASN A 163 -17.16 13.10 -5.02
C ASN A 163 -18.06 13.36 -3.80
N ASN A 164 -18.31 12.34 -3.01
CA ASN A 164 -19.03 12.38 -1.75
C ASN A 164 -18.40 11.39 -0.78
N ILE A 165 -17.91 11.87 0.35
CA ILE A 165 -17.21 11.03 1.34
C ILE A 165 -18.15 10.27 2.25
N ALA A 166 -19.41 10.67 2.40
CA ALA A 166 -20.30 10.10 3.43
C ALA A 166 -20.51 8.58 3.33
N PRO A 167 -20.74 7.98 2.12
CA PRO A 167 -20.90 6.54 2.02
C PRO A 167 -19.64 5.75 2.40
N THR A 168 -18.46 6.22 1.97
CA THR A 168 -17.16 5.62 2.33
C THR A 168 -16.86 5.78 3.81
N ALA A 169 -17.18 6.94 4.39
CA ALA A 169 -17.05 7.19 5.83
C ALA A 169 -17.85 6.18 6.65
N SER A 170 -19.10 5.85 6.23
CA SER A 170 -19.92 4.84 6.90
C SER A 170 -19.30 3.44 6.82
N ILE A 171 -18.65 3.06 5.72
CA ILE A 171 -17.89 1.79 5.67
C ILE A 171 -16.74 1.81 6.68
N LEU A 172 -15.99 2.90 6.73
CA LEU A 172 -14.87 3.03 7.67
C LEU A 172 -15.32 2.99 9.12
N THR A 173 -16.40 3.72 9.50
CA THR A 173 -16.85 3.82 10.88
C THR A 173 -17.70 2.64 11.32
N ASP A 174 -18.75 2.31 10.58
CA ASP A 174 -19.79 1.39 11.03
C ASP A 174 -19.41 -0.08 10.80
N VAL A 175 -18.53 -0.34 9.82
CA VAL A 175 -18.12 -1.69 9.43
C VAL A 175 -16.68 -1.99 9.84
N PHE A 176 -15.74 -1.08 9.54
CA PHE A 176 -14.32 -1.30 9.79
C PHE A 176 -13.88 -0.84 11.18
N GLY A 177 -14.66 0.04 11.85
CA GLY A 177 -14.39 0.49 13.20
C GLY A 177 -13.32 1.57 13.31
N TYR A 178 -13.07 2.32 12.22
CA TYR A 178 -12.31 3.56 12.29
C TYR A 178 -13.11 4.64 12.98
N GLU A 179 -12.44 5.59 13.59
CA GLU A 179 -13.05 6.74 14.24
C GLU A 179 -12.66 8.03 13.50
N LEU A 180 -13.58 9.01 13.46
CA LEU A 180 -13.29 10.34 12.96
C LEU A 180 -12.24 10.98 13.86
N GLU A 181 -11.05 11.29 13.30
CA GLU A 181 -9.98 11.96 14.03
C GLU A 181 -10.05 13.48 13.87
N LYS A 182 -10.08 13.96 12.62
CA LYS A 182 -9.93 15.40 12.34
C LYS A 182 -10.46 15.77 10.97
N LYS A 183 -10.87 17.03 10.80
CA LYS A 183 -11.23 17.61 9.52
C LYS A 183 -10.42 18.89 9.26
N GLU A 184 -9.91 19.04 8.03
CA GLU A 184 -9.17 20.21 7.56
C GLU A 184 -9.55 20.50 6.10
N GLY A 185 -10.25 21.60 5.88
CA GLY A 185 -10.78 21.95 4.56
C GLY A 185 -11.73 20.88 4.00
N ASN A 186 -11.40 20.36 2.83
CA ASN A 186 -12.13 19.27 2.17
C ASN A 186 -11.57 17.87 2.50
N ARG A 187 -10.64 17.77 3.44
CA ARG A 187 -10.02 16.52 3.88
C ARG A 187 -10.55 16.12 5.27
N THR A 188 -10.93 14.87 5.42
CA THR A 188 -11.39 14.28 6.68
C THR A 188 -10.58 13.05 6.97
N ARG A 189 -9.95 12.98 8.14
CA ARG A 189 -9.12 11.85 8.59
C ARG A 189 -9.90 10.93 9.50
N TYR A 190 -9.79 9.65 9.23
CA TYR A 190 -10.25 8.56 10.08
C TYR A 190 -9.05 7.77 10.57
N THR A 191 -9.10 7.33 11.83
CA THR A 191 -8.02 6.61 12.49
C THR A 191 -8.52 5.34 13.16
N MET A 192 -7.65 4.37 13.26
CA MET A 192 -7.84 3.16 14.05
C MET A 192 -6.52 2.80 14.71
N THR A 193 -6.55 2.40 15.97
CA THR A 193 -5.40 1.82 16.67
C THR A 193 -5.79 0.45 17.21
N LYS A 194 -5.13 -0.58 16.73
CA LYS A 194 -5.31 -1.98 17.14
C LYS A 194 -3.95 -2.67 17.26
N ASP A 195 -3.77 -3.48 18.28
CA ASP A 195 -2.55 -4.26 18.51
C ASP A 195 -1.26 -3.39 18.50
N GLY A 196 -1.36 -2.14 18.98
CA GLY A 196 -0.24 -1.19 18.98
C GLY A 196 0.05 -0.49 17.63
N LEU A 197 -0.66 -0.85 16.56
CA LEU A 197 -0.51 -0.25 15.24
C LEU A 197 -1.62 0.77 14.98
N THR A 198 -1.23 1.95 14.50
CA THR A 198 -2.16 3.01 14.08
C THR A 198 -2.22 3.05 12.55
N SER A 199 -3.42 3.02 12.03
CA SER A 199 -3.74 3.10 10.60
C SER A 199 -4.69 4.26 10.36
N LYS A 200 -4.44 5.05 9.32
CA LYS A 200 -5.26 6.22 8.98
C LYS A 200 -5.76 6.15 7.54
N VAL A 201 -6.96 6.69 7.34
CA VAL A 201 -7.55 6.89 6.02
C VAL A 201 -8.00 8.34 5.91
N ASP A 202 -7.45 9.07 4.94
CA ASP A 202 -7.83 10.44 4.62
C ASP A 202 -8.84 10.43 3.46
N LEU A 203 -10.03 10.95 3.67
CA LEU A 203 -11.04 11.16 2.63
C LEU A 203 -10.98 12.59 2.14
N VAL A 204 -10.73 12.78 0.84
CA VAL A 204 -10.76 14.10 0.18
C VAL A 204 -12.03 14.20 -0.64
N GLU A 205 -12.88 15.18 -0.30
CA GLU A 205 -14.11 15.44 -1.01
C GLU A 205 -13.90 16.45 -2.13
N LEU A 206 -14.12 16.01 -3.37
CA LEU A 206 -14.07 16.85 -4.58
C LEU A 206 -15.36 16.64 -5.37
N PRO A 207 -16.44 17.39 -5.05
CA PRO A 207 -17.70 17.28 -5.77
C PRO A 207 -17.51 17.57 -7.26
N ASN A 208 -18.09 16.73 -8.13
CA ASN A 208 -18.00 16.85 -9.59
C ASN A 208 -16.61 16.56 -10.19
N GLU A 209 -15.66 16.03 -9.43
CA GLU A 209 -14.38 15.55 -9.99
C GLU A 209 -14.65 14.38 -10.95
N SER A 210 -13.95 14.36 -12.07
CA SER A 210 -14.01 13.25 -13.03
C SER A 210 -13.55 11.95 -12.39
N ARG A 211 -14.15 10.83 -12.80
CA ARG A 211 -13.71 9.51 -12.34
C ARG A 211 -12.28 9.24 -12.79
N GLY A 212 -11.44 8.76 -11.87
CA GLY A 212 -10.08 8.38 -12.20
C GLY A 212 -9.99 7.14 -13.08
N ILE A 213 -8.86 6.95 -13.74
CA ILE A 213 -8.55 5.78 -14.58
C ILE A 213 -7.37 5.04 -13.95
N VAL A 214 -7.62 3.81 -13.51
CA VAL A 214 -6.59 2.95 -12.91
C VAL A 214 -5.70 2.38 -14.02
N ALA A 215 -4.44 2.80 -14.03
CA ALA A 215 -3.38 2.34 -14.92
C ALA A 215 -2.01 2.71 -14.30
N GLY A 216 -0.91 2.78 -15.05
CA GLY A 216 0.42 3.07 -14.52
C GLY A 216 0.47 4.33 -13.64
N GLY A 217 1.11 4.23 -12.47
CA GLY A 217 1.23 5.30 -11.48
C GLY A 217 -0.01 5.52 -10.61
N ILE A 218 -0.95 4.59 -10.60
CA ILE A 218 -2.19 4.68 -9.81
C ILE A 218 -2.31 3.49 -8.86
N ILE A 219 -2.87 3.74 -7.67
CA ILE A 219 -3.23 2.70 -6.71
C ILE A 219 -4.35 1.85 -7.28
N HIS A 220 -4.15 0.54 -7.32
CA HIS A 220 -5.13 -0.43 -7.78
C HIS A 220 -6.17 -0.74 -6.70
N HIS A 221 -5.71 -1.01 -5.48
CA HIS A 221 -6.56 -1.29 -4.32
C HIS A 221 -5.87 -0.96 -3.00
N VAL A 222 -6.69 -0.88 -1.97
CA VAL A 222 -6.26 -0.71 -0.57
C VAL A 222 -6.74 -1.92 0.21
N ALA A 223 -5.82 -2.63 0.88
CA ALA A 223 -6.10 -3.82 1.66
C ALA A 223 -6.11 -3.53 3.15
N PHE A 224 -7.15 -3.99 3.83
CA PHE A 224 -7.33 -3.91 5.26
C PHE A 224 -7.14 -5.28 5.90
N ARG A 225 -6.44 -5.34 7.03
CA ARG A 225 -6.04 -6.60 7.65
C ARG A 225 -7.07 -7.15 8.62
N VAL A 226 -7.17 -8.47 8.63
CA VAL A 226 -7.84 -9.27 9.66
C VAL A 226 -6.89 -10.37 10.12
N SER A 227 -7.11 -10.94 11.31
CA SER A 227 -6.16 -11.91 11.87
C SER A 227 -6.10 -13.24 11.13
N ASN A 228 -7.24 -13.71 10.61
CA ASN A 228 -7.39 -15.08 10.09
C ASN A 228 -8.65 -15.24 9.24
N ASP A 229 -8.83 -16.45 8.66
CA ASP A 229 -9.97 -16.78 7.79
C ASP A 229 -11.33 -16.66 8.48
N THR A 230 -11.41 -16.98 9.76
CA THR A 230 -12.67 -16.84 10.50
C THR A 230 -13.11 -15.38 10.55
N ASP A 231 -12.19 -14.46 10.83
CA ASP A 231 -12.48 -13.03 10.85
C ASP A 231 -12.72 -12.48 9.45
N LEU A 232 -12.01 -13.02 8.45
CA LEU A 232 -12.23 -12.70 7.03
C LEU A 232 -13.68 -13.01 6.61
N MET A 233 -14.17 -14.21 6.94
CA MET A 233 -15.53 -14.62 6.58
C MET A 233 -16.60 -13.82 7.34
N LYS A 234 -16.37 -13.48 8.61
CA LYS A 234 -17.27 -12.57 9.36
C LYS A 234 -17.34 -11.18 8.71
N MET A 235 -16.21 -10.66 8.20
CA MET A 235 -16.23 -9.40 7.45
C MET A 235 -17.00 -9.53 6.13
N ARG A 236 -16.87 -10.68 5.43
CA ARG A 236 -17.67 -10.95 4.23
C ARG A 236 -19.16 -10.89 4.51
N GLU A 237 -19.62 -11.52 5.58
CA GLU A 237 -21.03 -11.48 5.97
C GLU A 237 -21.54 -10.04 6.19
N LYS A 238 -20.73 -9.18 6.84
CA LYS A 238 -21.08 -7.78 7.04
C LYS A 238 -21.21 -7.00 5.74
N ILE A 239 -20.29 -7.22 4.78
CA ILE A 239 -20.33 -6.55 3.48
C ILE A 239 -21.52 -7.03 2.64
N VAL A 240 -21.82 -8.33 2.66
CA VAL A 240 -23.01 -8.90 2.01
C VAL A 240 -24.30 -8.32 2.61
N ALA A 241 -24.38 -8.16 3.93
CA ALA A 241 -25.53 -7.57 4.60
C ALA A 241 -25.81 -6.12 4.19
N LEU A 242 -24.80 -5.41 3.67
CA LEU A 242 -24.94 -4.07 3.07
C LEU A 242 -25.37 -4.13 1.59
N SER A 243 -25.65 -5.32 1.04
CA SER A 243 -25.96 -5.52 -0.36
C SER A 243 -24.83 -5.11 -1.31
N LEU A 244 -23.58 -5.13 -0.86
CA LEU A 244 -22.40 -4.91 -1.68
C LEU A 244 -21.88 -6.24 -2.26
N ASN A 245 -21.48 -6.21 -3.51
CA ASN A 245 -20.86 -7.37 -4.16
C ASN A 245 -19.43 -7.54 -3.64
N ILE A 246 -19.15 -8.70 -3.06
CA ILE A 246 -17.83 -9.09 -2.56
C ILE A 246 -17.48 -10.47 -3.11
N THR A 247 -16.22 -10.72 -3.41
CA THR A 247 -15.74 -11.99 -3.94
C THR A 247 -15.90 -13.14 -2.93
N GLU A 248 -15.81 -14.37 -3.41
CA GLU A 248 -15.45 -15.50 -2.54
C GLU A 248 -14.00 -15.31 -2.06
N GLN A 249 -13.61 -16.09 -1.05
CA GLN A 249 -12.25 -16.13 -0.55
C GLN A 249 -11.28 -16.57 -1.66
N ILE A 250 -10.21 -15.79 -1.85
CA ILE A 250 -9.17 -16.05 -2.85
C ILE A 250 -7.87 -16.31 -2.11
N ASP A 251 -7.23 -17.44 -2.42
CA ASP A 251 -5.87 -17.75 -1.94
C ASP A 251 -4.85 -16.94 -2.74
N ARG A 252 -4.10 -16.07 -2.02
CA ARG A 252 -2.99 -15.27 -2.55
C ARG A 252 -1.63 -15.79 -2.08
N GLN A 253 -1.56 -17.05 -1.66
CA GLN A 253 -0.39 -17.76 -1.14
C GLN A 253 0.10 -17.21 0.22
N TYR A 254 0.34 -15.92 0.34
CA TYR A 254 0.86 -15.26 1.56
C TYR A 254 -0.25 -14.76 2.48
N PHE A 255 -1.47 -14.68 1.98
CA PHE A 255 -2.70 -14.30 2.68
C PHE A 255 -3.92 -14.75 1.91
N HIS A 256 -5.06 -14.78 2.56
CA HIS A 256 -6.35 -14.96 1.90
C HIS A 256 -7.07 -13.62 1.77
N SER A 257 -7.78 -13.39 0.68
CA SER A 257 -8.39 -12.10 0.37
C SER A 257 -9.84 -12.17 -0.05
N LEU A 258 -10.54 -11.06 0.20
CA LEU A 258 -11.84 -10.72 -0.35
C LEU A 258 -11.75 -9.34 -1.00
N TYR A 259 -12.37 -9.14 -2.16
CA TYR A 259 -12.40 -7.85 -2.86
C TYR A 259 -13.82 -7.35 -3.02
N PHE A 260 -14.01 -6.05 -2.79
CA PHE A 260 -15.27 -5.37 -3.08
C PHE A 260 -15.03 -3.90 -3.46
N ARG A 261 -15.94 -3.35 -4.28
CA ARG A 261 -15.95 -1.89 -4.47
C ARG A 261 -16.85 -1.28 -3.42
N GLU A 262 -16.24 -0.42 -2.59
CA GLU A 262 -16.98 0.35 -1.64
C GLU A 262 -17.84 1.42 -2.36
N PRO A 263 -18.85 2.03 -1.69
CA PRO A 263 -19.82 2.89 -2.39
C PRO A 263 -19.23 4.14 -3.07
N GLY A 264 -18.06 4.63 -2.65
CA GLY A 264 -17.34 5.72 -3.32
C GLY A 264 -16.62 5.29 -4.60
N GLY A 265 -16.54 3.99 -4.87
CA GLY A 265 -15.96 3.40 -6.09
C GLY A 265 -14.54 2.87 -5.93
N VAL A 266 -13.91 3.03 -4.76
CA VAL A 266 -12.55 2.51 -4.49
C VAL A 266 -12.60 0.99 -4.35
N LEU A 267 -11.63 0.29 -4.91
CA LEU A 267 -11.48 -1.15 -4.71
C LEU A 267 -10.82 -1.38 -3.34
N PHE A 268 -11.59 -1.99 -2.44
CA PHE A 268 -11.10 -2.45 -1.15
C PHE A 268 -10.85 -3.94 -1.18
N GLU A 269 -9.81 -4.34 -0.49
CA GLU A 269 -9.46 -5.71 -0.16
C GLU A 269 -9.55 -5.91 1.35
N ILE A 270 -9.95 -7.08 1.80
CA ILE A 270 -9.79 -7.53 3.18
C ILE A 270 -8.86 -8.74 3.11
N ALA A 271 -7.73 -8.68 3.81
CA ALA A 271 -6.67 -9.68 3.74
C ALA A 271 -6.31 -10.22 5.13
N THR A 272 -6.00 -11.51 5.21
CA THR A 272 -5.56 -12.14 6.48
C THR A 272 -4.08 -11.90 6.75
N ASP A 273 -3.70 -11.84 8.03
CA ASP A 273 -2.28 -11.77 8.43
C ASP A 273 -1.55 -13.11 8.15
N ASN A 274 -2.28 -14.23 8.12
CA ASN A 274 -1.74 -15.57 7.86
C ASN A 274 -1.95 -15.98 6.38
N PRO A 275 -1.11 -16.90 5.84
CA PRO A 275 0.02 -17.58 6.47
C PRO A 275 1.29 -16.73 6.66
N GLY A 276 1.46 -15.61 5.93
CA GLY A 276 2.63 -14.74 6.03
C GLY A 276 3.59 -14.87 4.83
N PHE A 277 4.56 -13.97 4.76
CA PHE A 277 5.52 -13.93 3.64
C PHE A 277 6.68 -14.91 3.78
N ASP A 278 6.87 -15.49 4.95
CA ASP A 278 7.95 -16.40 5.33
C ASP A 278 7.65 -17.88 5.08
N ILE A 279 6.49 -18.20 4.49
CA ILE A 279 6.08 -19.61 4.25
C ILE A 279 6.93 -20.34 3.21
N ASP A 280 7.63 -19.62 2.35
CA ASP A 280 8.40 -20.18 1.23
C ASP A 280 9.82 -19.59 1.08
N GLU A 281 10.22 -18.66 1.94
CA GLU A 281 11.58 -18.12 2.08
C GLU A 281 11.87 -17.83 3.55
N ASP A 282 13.09 -18.07 4.00
CA ASP A 282 13.52 -17.67 5.35
C ASP A 282 13.43 -16.13 5.49
N GLU A 283 13.12 -15.65 6.69
CA GLU A 283 12.95 -14.21 6.97
C GLU A 283 14.16 -13.36 6.53
N SER A 284 15.38 -13.90 6.68
CA SER A 284 16.62 -13.24 6.25
C SER A 284 16.81 -13.17 4.73
N GLU A 285 16.12 -14.03 3.97
CA GLU A 285 16.25 -14.18 2.52
C GLU A 285 15.03 -13.63 1.75
N LEU A 286 14.04 -13.11 2.46
CA LEU A 286 12.82 -12.57 1.83
C LEU A 286 13.13 -11.64 0.66
N GLY A 287 12.52 -11.94 -0.50
CA GLY A 287 12.61 -11.17 -1.73
C GLY A 287 13.87 -11.42 -2.57
N GLN A 288 14.79 -12.27 -2.14
CA GLN A 288 16.00 -12.57 -2.91
C GLN A 288 15.70 -13.47 -4.13
N HIS A 289 14.76 -14.40 -4.00
CA HIS A 289 14.42 -15.36 -5.05
C HIS A 289 13.09 -15.04 -5.73
N LEU A 290 12.92 -15.52 -6.96
CA LEU A 290 11.60 -15.53 -7.60
C LEU A 290 10.80 -16.70 -7.04
N MET A 291 9.80 -16.38 -6.21
CA MET A 291 8.88 -17.36 -5.66
C MET A 291 7.67 -17.51 -6.56
N LEU A 292 7.29 -18.76 -6.85
CA LEU A 292 6.12 -19.05 -7.66
C LEU A 292 5.12 -19.89 -6.84
N PRO A 293 3.81 -19.65 -7.00
CA PRO A 293 2.82 -20.58 -6.50
C PRO A 293 3.04 -21.98 -7.08
N SER A 294 2.78 -23.03 -6.31
CA SER A 294 2.99 -24.42 -6.73
C SER A 294 2.36 -24.78 -8.09
N ARG A 295 1.22 -24.15 -8.41
CA ARG A 295 0.55 -24.31 -9.72
C ARG A 295 1.35 -23.80 -10.90
N TYR A 296 2.35 -22.93 -10.68
CA TYR A 296 3.20 -22.35 -11.73
C TYR A 296 4.62 -22.94 -11.77
N GLU A 297 5.02 -23.72 -10.76
CA GLU A 297 6.37 -24.28 -10.70
C GLU A 297 6.75 -25.12 -11.93
N ALA A 298 5.82 -25.89 -12.47
CA ALA A 298 6.06 -26.66 -13.70
C ALA A 298 6.32 -25.77 -14.95
N GLN A 299 6.05 -24.48 -14.85
CA GLN A 299 6.24 -23.49 -15.93
C GLN A 299 7.37 -22.49 -15.63
N ARG A 300 8.14 -22.69 -14.55
CA ARG A 300 9.18 -21.76 -14.06
C ARG A 300 10.08 -21.20 -15.16
N GLU A 301 10.73 -22.07 -15.94
CA GLU A 301 11.64 -21.63 -17.02
C GLU A 301 10.94 -20.75 -18.07
N ARG A 302 9.69 -21.04 -18.38
CA ARG A 302 8.90 -20.24 -19.33
C ARG A 302 8.56 -18.88 -18.75
N ILE A 303 8.18 -18.84 -17.48
CA ILE A 303 7.85 -17.61 -16.76
C ILE A 303 9.09 -16.73 -16.64
N GLU A 304 10.22 -17.28 -16.18
CA GLU A 304 11.49 -16.55 -16.03
C GLU A 304 11.97 -15.94 -17.37
N LYS A 305 11.79 -16.64 -18.49
CA LYS A 305 12.11 -16.12 -19.82
C LYS A 305 11.19 -14.98 -20.29
N ALA A 306 9.96 -14.93 -19.78
CA ALA A 306 9.00 -13.92 -20.18
C ALA A 306 9.08 -12.66 -19.29
N LEU A 307 9.59 -12.80 -18.08
CA LEU A 307 9.74 -11.69 -17.15
C LEU A 307 10.89 -10.75 -17.55
N PRO A 308 10.77 -9.43 -17.34
CA PRO A 308 11.84 -8.48 -17.58
C PRO A 308 13.09 -8.80 -16.73
N VAL A 309 14.29 -8.59 -17.31
CA VAL A 309 15.55 -8.71 -16.58
C VAL A 309 15.67 -7.54 -15.60
N LEU A 310 15.97 -7.84 -14.33
CA LEU A 310 16.08 -6.84 -13.25
C LEU A 310 17.51 -6.35 -13.00
N ALA A 311 18.52 -7.13 -13.46
CA ALA A 311 19.94 -6.81 -13.29
C ALA A 311 20.47 -5.82 -14.35
#